data_29d423d4ff6cc8f40b76fcc851e8a29f
#
_entry.id   29d423d4ff6cc8f40b76fcc851e8a29f
#
_cell.length_a   1.000
_cell.length_b   1.000
_cell.length_c   1.000
_cell.angle_alpha   90.00
_cell.angle_beta   90.00
_cell.angle_gamma   90.00
#
_symmetry.space_group_name_H-M   'P 1'
#
loop_
_entity.id
_entity.type
_entity.pdbx_description
1 polymer ?
#
loop_
_entity_poly.entity_id
_entity_poly.type
_entity_poly.pdbx_seq_one_letter_code
_entity_poly.pdbx_strand_id
1 'polypeptide(L)'
;SRMTRRRSTYACAASVGPGAANMLTAAAVATTNRLPVLLLPSDTFANRVADPVLQQLEQPNDASLTVNDAFKPLSRFFDRVTRPEQIFSALLGAMRVLTDPVETGAVTISLPEDVQAEEIDVPEEFLADREWHIRRPRPDRGIIAEVAKSIRAAKTPMIIAGGGVIYSDANQALREFVEQTGIPVGMSQ
;
A
#
# COMPACT_ATOMS: atom_id res chain seq x y z
N SER A 1 16.91 -0.48 -7.91
CA SER A 1 17.30 0.30 -6.73
C SER A 1 16.08 0.57 -5.84
N ARG A 2 16.25 0.69 -4.52
CA ARG A 2 15.18 0.97 -3.54
C ARG A 2 14.42 2.30 -3.85
N MET A 3 15.07 3.25 -4.49
CA MET A 3 14.47 4.55 -4.83
C MET A 3 13.35 4.45 -5.87
N THR A 4 13.52 3.63 -6.89
CA THR A 4 12.51 3.45 -7.94
C THR A 4 11.27 2.71 -7.43
N ARG A 5 11.42 1.79 -6.50
CA ARG A 5 10.32 0.96 -5.97
C ARG A 5 9.29 1.72 -5.14
N ARG A 6 9.66 2.84 -4.51
CA ARG A 6 8.73 3.66 -3.74
C ARG A 6 7.84 4.57 -4.60
N ARG A 7 8.16 4.70 -5.90
CA ARG A 7 7.38 5.49 -6.88
C ARG A 7 6.67 4.62 -7.91
N SER A 8 6.73 3.29 -7.74
CA SER A 8 6.08 2.32 -8.62
C SER A 8 5.29 1.35 -7.78
N THR A 9 4.09 1.03 -8.23
CA THR A 9 3.22 0.02 -7.63
C THR A 9 3.32 -1.27 -8.43
N TYR A 10 3.53 -2.39 -7.73
CA TYR A 10 3.41 -3.71 -8.30
C TYR A 10 2.06 -4.31 -7.94
N ALA A 11 1.47 -5.06 -8.86
CA ALA A 11 0.31 -5.89 -8.60
C ALA A 11 0.75 -7.36 -8.60
N CYS A 12 0.27 -8.11 -7.62
CA CYS A 12 0.53 -9.54 -7.47
C CYS A 12 -0.79 -10.27 -7.26
N ALA A 13 -1.03 -11.31 -8.04
CA ALA A 13 -2.17 -12.19 -7.85
C ALA A 13 -1.71 -13.58 -7.39
N ALA A 14 -2.55 -14.26 -6.65
CA ALA A 14 -2.32 -15.64 -6.23
C ALA A 14 -3.63 -16.41 -6.16
N SER A 15 -3.52 -17.72 -6.29
CA SER A 15 -4.62 -18.65 -6.06
C SER A 15 -5.10 -18.59 -4.60
N VAL A 16 -6.29 -19.10 -4.35
CA VAL A 16 -6.91 -19.23 -3.03
C VAL A 16 -6.06 -20.09 -2.07
N GLY A 17 -6.28 -19.94 -0.79
CA GLY A 17 -5.69 -20.76 0.25
C GLY A 17 -4.17 -20.62 0.37
N PRO A 18 -3.37 -21.67 0.15
CA PRO A 18 -1.92 -21.61 0.31
C PRO A 18 -1.22 -20.58 -0.58
N GLY A 19 -1.74 -20.36 -1.80
CA GLY A 19 -1.24 -19.33 -2.71
C GLY A 19 -1.38 -17.94 -2.11
N ALA A 20 -2.58 -17.60 -1.60
CA ALA A 20 -2.86 -16.36 -0.93
C ALA A 20 -2.01 -16.22 0.36
N ALA A 21 -1.93 -17.27 1.18
CA ALA A 21 -1.19 -17.25 2.43
C ALA A 21 0.29 -16.90 2.26
N ASN A 22 0.91 -17.30 1.16
CA ASN A 22 2.31 -16.95 0.84
C ASN A 22 2.55 -15.43 0.69
N MET A 23 1.51 -14.65 0.43
CA MET A 23 1.62 -13.20 0.27
C MET A 23 1.63 -12.43 1.60
N LEU A 24 1.28 -13.07 2.74
CA LEU A 24 1.12 -12.40 4.04
C LEU A 24 2.41 -11.72 4.51
N THR A 25 3.54 -12.41 4.43
CA THR A 25 4.83 -11.83 4.81
C THR A 25 5.19 -10.62 3.94
N ALA A 26 4.91 -10.72 2.64
CA ALA A 26 5.14 -9.60 1.71
C ALA A 26 4.24 -8.40 2.04
N ALA A 27 2.98 -8.63 2.41
CA ALA A 27 2.06 -7.59 2.87
C ALA A 27 2.61 -6.88 4.11
N ALA A 28 3.05 -7.65 5.11
CA ALA A 28 3.63 -7.10 6.34
C ALA A 28 4.86 -6.23 6.05
N VAL A 29 5.78 -6.72 5.22
CA VAL A 29 6.99 -5.97 4.80
C VAL A 29 6.62 -4.70 4.05
N ALA A 30 5.67 -4.77 3.13
CA ALA A 30 5.23 -3.63 2.35
C ALA A 30 4.61 -2.54 3.25
N THR A 31 3.76 -2.93 4.18
CA THR A 31 3.10 -2.00 5.11
C THR A 31 4.08 -1.36 6.08
N THR A 32 4.99 -2.15 6.66
CA THR A 32 6.01 -1.63 7.58
C THR A 32 6.94 -0.63 6.89
N ASN A 33 7.30 -0.90 5.64
CA ASN A 33 8.24 -0.06 4.87
C ASN A 33 7.54 0.98 3.99
N ARG A 34 6.22 1.11 4.05
CA ARG A 34 5.42 2.01 3.19
C ARG A 34 5.74 1.82 1.71
N LEU A 35 5.73 0.56 1.25
CA LEU A 35 5.94 0.22 -0.15
C LEU A 35 4.57 -0.03 -0.80
N PRO A 36 4.19 0.73 -1.83
CA PRO A 36 2.91 0.53 -2.50
C PRO A 36 2.91 -0.81 -3.24
N VAL A 37 2.02 -1.72 -2.85
CA VAL A 37 1.81 -2.98 -3.54
C VAL A 37 0.33 -3.33 -3.52
N LEU A 38 -0.20 -3.74 -4.66
CA LEU A 38 -1.55 -4.26 -4.82
C LEU A 38 -1.51 -5.78 -4.79
N LEU A 39 -2.19 -6.38 -3.82
CA LEU A 39 -2.32 -7.81 -3.66
C LEU A 39 -3.74 -8.23 -4.03
N LEU A 40 -3.84 -9.20 -4.93
CA LEU A 40 -5.09 -9.74 -5.48
C LEU A 40 -5.16 -11.24 -5.21
N PRO A 41 -5.28 -11.66 -3.94
CA PRO A 41 -5.48 -13.06 -3.62
C PRO A 41 -6.89 -13.51 -4.02
N SER A 42 -7.01 -14.69 -4.63
CA SER A 42 -8.31 -15.36 -4.73
C SER A 42 -8.80 -15.75 -3.33
N ASP A 43 -10.11 -15.83 -3.17
CA ASP A 43 -10.76 -16.19 -1.90
C ASP A 43 -11.74 -17.34 -2.10
N THR A 44 -12.22 -17.91 -1.00
CA THR A 44 -13.27 -18.92 -1.00
C THR A 44 -14.53 -18.40 -1.69
N PHE A 45 -15.37 -19.30 -2.19
CA PHE A 45 -16.60 -18.95 -2.88
C PHE A 45 -17.53 -18.08 -2.01
N ALA A 46 -17.89 -16.92 -2.51
CA ALA A 46 -18.79 -16.00 -1.82
C ALA A 46 -20.18 -16.60 -1.60
N ASN A 47 -20.66 -17.43 -2.53
CA ASN A 47 -21.95 -18.10 -2.44
C ASN A 47 -21.95 -19.31 -1.47
N ARG A 48 -20.76 -19.82 -1.08
CA ARG A 48 -20.57 -20.94 -0.14
C ARG A 48 -21.25 -22.26 -0.56
N VAL A 49 -21.57 -22.43 -1.83
CA VAL A 49 -22.30 -23.62 -2.30
C VAL A 49 -21.34 -24.79 -2.54
N ALA A 50 -20.17 -24.53 -3.08
CA ALA A 50 -19.14 -25.52 -3.30
C ALA A 50 -18.26 -25.66 -2.04
N ASP A 51 -18.37 -26.80 -1.35
CA ASP A 51 -17.62 -27.10 -0.14
C ASP A 51 -17.51 -28.64 0.02
N PRO A 52 -16.29 -29.21 0.12
CA PRO A 52 -14.98 -28.53 0.01
C PRO A 52 -14.56 -28.25 -1.45
N VAL A 53 -13.81 -27.19 -1.65
CA VAL A 53 -13.19 -26.85 -2.94
C VAL A 53 -11.66 -26.98 -2.86
N LEU A 54 -11.05 -27.37 -3.94
CA LEU A 54 -9.60 -27.54 -4.02
C LEU A 54 -8.85 -26.27 -3.58
N GLN A 55 -7.87 -26.44 -2.68
CA GLN A 55 -7.01 -25.39 -2.13
C GLN A 55 -7.71 -24.36 -1.21
N GLN A 56 -8.99 -24.44 -1.01
CA GLN A 56 -9.66 -23.59 0.00
C GLN A 56 -9.26 -24.06 1.40
N LEU A 57 -9.05 -23.09 2.30
CA LEU A 57 -8.79 -23.32 3.71
C LEU A 57 -10.08 -22.97 4.48
N GLU A 58 -10.95 -23.94 4.62
CA GLU A 58 -12.25 -23.79 5.26
C GLU A 58 -12.09 -23.65 6.79
N GLN A 59 -13.00 -22.89 7.36
CA GLN A 59 -13.13 -22.73 8.83
C GLN A 59 -14.50 -23.32 9.26
N PRO A 60 -14.55 -24.59 9.67
CA PRO A 60 -15.82 -25.26 9.98
C PRO A 60 -16.64 -24.55 11.08
N ASN A 61 -15.97 -23.83 11.96
CA ASN A 61 -16.59 -23.13 13.09
C ASN A 61 -17.01 -21.70 12.78
N ASP A 62 -16.55 -21.12 11.69
CA ASP A 62 -16.86 -19.75 11.29
C ASP A 62 -16.87 -19.60 9.75
N ALA A 63 -18.04 -19.70 9.18
CA ALA A 63 -18.21 -19.58 7.73
C ALA A 63 -17.95 -18.16 7.16
N SER A 64 -17.77 -17.16 8.01
CA SER A 64 -17.43 -15.80 7.60
C SER A 64 -15.92 -15.56 7.50
N LEU A 65 -15.13 -16.44 8.10
CA LEU A 65 -13.68 -16.33 8.16
C LEU A 65 -13.02 -17.10 7.03
N THR A 66 -12.14 -16.44 6.30
CA THR A 66 -11.26 -17.07 5.31
C THR A 66 -9.81 -16.81 5.62
N VAL A 67 -8.88 -17.51 4.98
CA VAL A 67 -7.45 -17.23 5.15
C VAL A 67 -7.09 -15.78 4.80
N ASN A 68 -7.85 -15.16 3.90
CA ASN A 68 -7.63 -13.78 3.47
C ASN A 68 -7.94 -12.74 4.57
N ASP A 69 -8.65 -13.11 5.62
CA ASP A 69 -8.83 -12.23 6.78
C ASP A 69 -7.52 -11.91 7.50
N ALA A 70 -6.50 -12.76 7.34
CA ALA A 70 -5.16 -12.49 7.86
C ALA A 70 -4.47 -11.27 7.19
N PHE A 71 -4.93 -10.83 6.02
CA PHE A 71 -4.42 -9.60 5.40
C PHE A 71 -4.93 -8.32 6.08
N LYS A 72 -6.05 -8.35 6.79
CA LYS A 72 -6.66 -7.15 7.40
C LYS A 72 -5.68 -6.38 8.29
N PRO A 73 -5.00 -7.00 9.27
CA PRO A 73 -4.02 -6.31 10.11
C PRO A 73 -2.71 -5.97 9.39
N LEU A 74 -2.45 -6.58 8.22
CA LEU A 74 -1.20 -6.42 7.48
C LEU A 74 -1.30 -5.42 6.33
N SER A 75 -2.52 -5.00 5.97
CA SER A 75 -2.77 -4.11 4.83
C SER A 75 -3.22 -2.72 5.29
N ARG A 76 -2.85 -1.70 4.55
CA ARG A 76 -3.35 -0.33 4.74
C ARG A 76 -4.76 -0.13 4.18
N PHE A 77 -5.15 -0.99 3.26
CA PHE A 77 -6.51 -1.07 2.76
C PHE A 77 -6.80 -2.55 2.47
N PHE A 78 -7.97 -3.00 2.90
CA PHE A 78 -8.47 -4.34 2.63
C PHE A 78 -9.93 -4.23 2.18
N ASP A 79 -10.26 -4.91 1.10
CA ASP A 79 -11.64 -5.13 0.68
C ASP A 79 -11.82 -6.55 0.19
N ARG A 80 -13.02 -7.09 0.33
CA ARG A 80 -13.43 -8.40 -0.21
C ARG A 80 -14.60 -8.17 -1.16
N VAL A 81 -14.37 -8.43 -2.43
CA VAL A 81 -15.35 -8.24 -3.50
C VAL A 81 -16.28 -9.46 -3.55
N THR A 82 -17.39 -9.40 -2.82
CA THR A 82 -18.39 -10.48 -2.77
C THR A 82 -19.47 -10.34 -3.84
N ARG A 83 -19.46 -9.25 -4.59
CA ARG A 83 -20.26 -8.97 -5.78
C ARG A 83 -19.42 -8.23 -6.78
N PRO A 84 -19.49 -8.55 -8.08
CA PRO A 84 -18.58 -8.01 -9.06
C PRO A 84 -18.61 -6.47 -9.16
N GLU A 85 -19.76 -5.81 -8.93
CA GLU A 85 -19.88 -4.36 -9.00
C GLU A 85 -19.07 -3.63 -7.91
N GLN A 86 -18.73 -4.30 -6.82
CA GLN A 86 -17.89 -3.72 -5.75
C GLN A 86 -16.47 -3.42 -6.23
N ILE A 87 -16.02 -4.03 -7.33
CA ILE A 87 -14.66 -3.83 -7.86
C ILE A 87 -14.36 -2.35 -8.15
N PHE A 88 -15.36 -1.59 -8.59
CA PHE A 88 -15.18 -0.17 -8.91
C PHE A 88 -14.78 0.65 -7.68
N SER A 89 -15.52 0.50 -6.59
CA SER A 89 -15.20 1.20 -5.33
C SER A 89 -13.92 0.67 -4.68
N ALA A 90 -13.70 -0.63 -4.72
CA ALA A 90 -12.49 -1.28 -4.18
C ALA A 90 -11.22 -0.76 -4.86
N LEU A 91 -11.21 -0.70 -6.21
CA LEU A 91 -10.06 -0.19 -6.96
C LEU A 91 -9.82 1.30 -6.72
N LEU A 92 -10.86 2.12 -6.63
CA LEU A 92 -10.71 3.55 -6.31
C LEU A 92 -10.17 3.74 -4.88
N GLY A 93 -10.66 2.96 -3.92
CA GLY A 93 -10.14 2.94 -2.55
C GLY A 93 -8.68 2.50 -2.49
N ALA A 94 -8.33 1.45 -3.22
CA ALA A 94 -6.98 0.95 -3.38
C ALA A 94 -6.03 2.03 -3.92
N MET A 95 -6.39 2.68 -5.01
CA MET A 95 -5.56 3.71 -5.64
C MET A 95 -5.34 4.92 -4.73
N ARG A 96 -6.34 5.31 -3.96
CA ARG A 96 -6.21 6.39 -2.97
C ARG A 96 -5.09 6.10 -1.96
N VAL A 97 -4.98 4.85 -1.50
CA VAL A 97 -3.94 4.43 -0.54
C VAL A 97 -2.59 4.22 -1.23
N LEU A 98 -2.57 3.58 -2.40
CA LEU A 98 -1.34 3.32 -3.15
C LEU A 98 -0.62 4.59 -3.59
N THR A 99 -1.36 5.69 -3.81
CA THR A 99 -0.82 6.99 -4.23
C THR A 99 -0.59 7.97 -3.09
N ASP A 100 -0.94 7.59 -1.85
CA ASP A 100 -0.68 8.43 -0.68
C ASP A 100 0.77 8.26 -0.21
N PRO A 101 1.57 9.35 -0.07
CA PRO A 101 2.97 9.24 0.34
C PRO A 101 3.16 8.92 1.83
N VAL A 102 2.12 9.07 2.65
CA VAL A 102 2.17 8.85 4.10
C VAL A 102 1.53 7.51 4.49
N GLU A 103 0.33 7.24 3.95
CA GLU A 103 -0.48 6.08 4.33
C GLU A 103 -0.26 4.86 3.44
N THR A 104 0.57 4.96 2.42
CA THR A 104 0.82 3.83 1.51
C THR A 104 1.44 2.62 2.19
N GLY A 105 1.20 1.46 1.61
CA GLY A 105 1.67 0.15 2.05
C GLY A 105 1.04 -0.94 1.21
N ALA A 106 0.88 -2.13 1.78
CA ALA A 106 0.11 -3.19 1.14
C ALA A 106 -1.37 -2.81 1.04
N VAL A 107 -1.94 -3.03 -0.12
CA VAL A 107 -3.37 -2.93 -0.39
C VAL A 107 -3.84 -4.30 -0.86
N THR A 108 -4.84 -4.87 -0.20
CA THR A 108 -5.35 -6.19 -0.54
C THR A 108 -6.81 -6.08 -0.99
N ILE A 109 -7.09 -6.60 -2.18
CA ILE A 109 -8.45 -6.82 -2.67
C ILE A 109 -8.63 -8.33 -2.82
N SER A 110 -9.41 -8.91 -1.94
CA SER A 110 -9.73 -10.32 -1.91
C SER A 110 -10.83 -10.65 -2.91
N LEU A 111 -10.58 -11.60 -3.80
CA LEU A 111 -11.41 -11.91 -4.96
C LEU A 111 -11.93 -13.36 -4.87
N PRO A 112 -13.14 -13.61 -4.37
CA PRO A 112 -13.77 -14.92 -4.39
C PRO A 112 -13.83 -15.51 -5.80
N GLU A 113 -13.54 -16.80 -5.93
CA GLU A 113 -13.38 -17.47 -7.23
C GLU A 113 -14.66 -17.47 -8.07
N ASP A 114 -15.81 -17.65 -7.45
CA ASP A 114 -17.12 -17.58 -8.11
C ASP A 114 -17.41 -16.19 -8.65
N VAL A 115 -17.12 -15.15 -7.86
CA VAL A 115 -17.33 -13.75 -8.27
C VAL A 115 -16.43 -13.35 -9.44
N GLN A 116 -15.23 -13.91 -9.54
CA GLN A 116 -14.31 -13.65 -10.68
C GLN A 116 -14.88 -14.15 -12.03
N ALA A 117 -15.84 -15.08 -11.98
CA ALA A 117 -16.47 -15.64 -13.18
C ALA A 117 -17.79 -14.94 -13.57
N GLU A 118 -18.24 -13.98 -12.76
CA GLU A 118 -19.45 -13.23 -13.05
C GLU A 118 -19.22 -12.09 -14.05
N GLU A 119 -20.24 -11.79 -14.85
CA GLU A 119 -20.20 -10.69 -15.82
C GLU A 119 -20.85 -9.43 -15.24
N ILE A 120 -20.29 -8.27 -15.57
CA ILE A 120 -20.84 -6.96 -15.19
C ILE A 120 -20.74 -5.97 -16.35
N ASP A 121 -21.63 -5.00 -16.35
CA ASP A 121 -21.50 -3.83 -17.21
C ASP A 121 -20.51 -2.84 -16.60
N VAL A 122 -19.44 -2.55 -17.34
CA VAL A 122 -18.41 -1.60 -16.91
C VAL A 122 -18.75 -0.21 -17.44
N PRO A 123 -18.94 0.81 -16.59
CA PRO A 123 -19.14 2.17 -17.02
C PRO A 123 -17.96 2.69 -17.86
N GLU A 124 -18.22 3.34 -18.98
CA GLU A 124 -17.15 3.87 -19.86
C GLU A 124 -16.22 4.84 -19.11
N GLU A 125 -16.78 5.65 -18.21
CA GLU A 125 -16.00 6.59 -17.39
C GLU A 125 -15.00 5.87 -16.45
N PHE A 126 -15.26 4.62 -16.10
CA PHE A 126 -14.33 3.84 -15.28
C PHE A 126 -13.11 3.40 -16.09
N LEU A 127 -13.28 3.16 -17.39
CA LEU A 127 -12.21 2.77 -18.32
C LEU A 127 -11.41 3.97 -18.86
N ALA A 128 -11.87 5.19 -18.62
CA ALA A 128 -11.17 6.38 -19.06
C ALA A 128 -9.82 6.55 -18.35
N ASP A 129 -8.84 7.08 -19.04
CA ASP A 129 -7.53 7.40 -18.46
C ASP A 129 -7.69 8.32 -17.26
N ARG A 130 -7.06 7.94 -16.16
CA ARG A 130 -7.12 8.68 -14.90
C ARG A 130 -5.73 8.97 -14.38
N GLU A 131 -5.43 10.26 -14.22
CA GLU A 131 -4.19 10.70 -13.62
C GLU A 131 -4.33 10.79 -12.09
N TRP A 132 -3.42 10.13 -11.36
CA TRP A 132 -3.37 10.14 -9.90
C TRP A 132 -2.26 11.06 -9.44
N HIS A 133 -2.62 12.22 -8.90
CA HIS A 133 -1.67 13.19 -8.37
C HIS A 133 -1.21 12.83 -6.96
N ILE A 134 0.09 12.62 -6.80
CA ILE A 134 0.70 12.43 -5.47
C ILE A 134 0.79 13.76 -4.77
N ARG A 135 0.01 13.95 -3.72
CA ARG A 135 -0.01 15.18 -2.93
C ARG A 135 1.23 15.26 -2.03
N ARG A 136 1.90 16.39 -2.07
CA ARG A 136 3.05 16.72 -1.21
C ARG A 136 2.75 18.00 -0.44
N PRO A 137 2.05 17.92 0.73
CA PRO A 137 1.73 19.09 1.52
C PRO A 137 3.02 19.77 1.99
N ARG A 138 3.05 21.10 1.93
CA ARG A 138 4.16 21.87 2.46
C ARG A 138 4.05 21.95 3.98
N PRO A 139 5.19 21.88 4.71
CA PRO A 139 5.19 22.06 6.16
C PRO A 139 4.79 23.50 6.53
N ASP A 140 4.27 23.66 7.75
CA ASP A 140 3.97 24.96 8.31
C ASP A 140 5.24 25.82 8.45
N ARG A 141 5.12 27.12 8.16
CA ARG A 141 6.26 28.05 8.21
C ARG A 141 6.80 28.23 9.63
N GLY A 142 5.94 28.19 10.65
CA GLY A 142 6.34 28.28 12.06
C GLY A 142 7.21 27.09 12.46
N ILE A 143 6.77 25.87 12.07
CA ILE A 143 7.54 24.63 12.31
C ILE A 143 8.90 24.68 11.63
N ILE A 144 8.98 25.18 10.38
CA ILE A 144 10.25 25.33 9.68
C ILE A 144 11.19 26.29 10.45
N ALA A 145 10.67 27.39 10.95
CA ALA A 145 11.47 28.37 11.72
C ALA A 145 12.01 27.77 13.03
N GLU A 146 11.19 27.00 13.74
CA GLU A 146 11.59 26.29 14.97
C GLU A 146 12.68 25.24 14.70
N VAL A 147 12.50 24.42 13.65
CA VAL A 147 13.50 23.43 13.24
C VAL A 147 14.82 24.11 12.86
N ALA A 148 14.77 25.18 12.08
CA ALA A 148 15.96 25.94 11.70
C ALA A 148 16.67 26.54 12.92
N LYS A 149 15.93 27.05 13.91
CA LYS A 149 16.49 27.52 15.18
C LYS A 149 17.18 26.40 15.95
N SER A 150 16.55 25.24 16.04
CA SER A 150 17.10 24.07 16.73
C SER A 150 18.38 23.57 16.08
N ILE A 151 18.42 23.49 14.74
CA ILE A 151 19.62 23.10 14.00
C ILE A 151 20.78 24.09 14.26
N ARG A 152 20.50 25.40 14.22
CA ARG A 152 21.54 26.43 14.47
C ARG A 152 22.07 26.40 15.91
N ALA A 153 21.25 26.01 16.88
CA ALA A 153 21.65 25.91 18.28
C ALA A 153 22.39 24.62 18.62
N ALA A 154 22.29 23.61 17.77
CA ALA A 154 22.93 22.31 18.00
C ALA A 154 24.46 22.40 17.83
N LYS A 155 25.18 21.79 18.75
CA LYS A 155 26.67 21.73 18.68
C LYS A 155 27.17 20.66 17.69
N THR A 156 26.43 19.55 17.60
CA THR A 156 26.77 18.38 16.76
C THR A 156 25.51 17.85 16.09
N PRO A 157 24.93 18.61 15.15
CA PRO A 157 23.71 18.17 14.46
C PRO A 157 24.00 16.98 13.55
N MET A 158 23.05 16.07 13.42
CA MET A 158 23.08 14.95 12.50
C MET A 158 21.67 14.77 11.89
N ILE A 159 21.60 14.42 10.61
CA ILE A 159 20.35 14.14 9.91
C ILE A 159 20.20 12.64 9.73
N ILE A 160 19.04 12.11 10.03
CA ILE A 160 18.62 10.75 9.65
C ILE A 160 17.61 10.86 8.53
N ALA A 161 18.01 10.53 7.31
CA ALA A 161 17.15 10.58 6.13
C ALA A 161 16.45 9.24 5.90
N GLY A 162 15.12 9.25 5.86
CA GLY A 162 14.27 8.09 5.62
C GLY A 162 13.50 8.18 4.31
N GLY A 163 12.51 7.28 4.15
CA GLY A 163 11.62 7.22 2.98
C GLY A 163 10.84 8.52 2.71
N GLY A 164 10.62 9.34 3.74
CA GLY A 164 9.96 10.64 3.60
C GLY A 164 10.67 11.59 2.64
N VAL A 165 12.01 11.57 2.58
CA VAL A 165 12.78 12.36 1.63
C VAL A 165 12.45 11.96 0.18
N ILE A 166 12.31 10.65 -0.07
CA ILE A 166 11.98 10.12 -1.40
C ILE A 166 10.54 10.50 -1.79
N TYR A 167 9.59 10.31 -0.88
CA TYR A 167 8.17 10.63 -1.13
C TYR A 167 7.91 12.12 -1.29
N SER A 168 8.69 12.96 -0.61
CA SER A 168 8.63 14.42 -0.75
C SER A 168 9.34 14.94 -2.01
N ASP A 169 10.02 14.06 -2.76
CA ASP A 169 10.87 14.43 -3.89
C ASP A 169 11.99 15.41 -3.49
N ALA A 170 12.50 15.25 -2.27
CA ALA A 170 13.40 16.19 -1.63
C ALA A 170 14.87 15.76 -1.65
N ASN A 171 15.25 14.76 -2.46
CA ASN A 171 16.63 14.27 -2.50
C ASN A 171 17.64 15.36 -2.88
N GLN A 172 17.31 16.17 -3.88
CA GLN A 172 18.18 17.26 -4.32
C GLN A 172 18.27 18.37 -3.26
N ALA A 173 17.13 18.76 -2.68
CA ALA A 173 17.12 19.77 -1.62
C ALA A 173 17.91 19.32 -0.37
N LEU A 174 17.82 18.04 0.00
CA LEU A 174 18.63 17.50 1.09
C LEU A 174 20.13 17.55 0.77
N ARG A 175 20.51 17.19 -0.46
CA ARG A 175 21.91 17.25 -0.90
C ARG A 175 22.46 18.67 -0.81
N GLU A 176 21.75 19.64 -1.39
CA GLU A 176 22.14 21.06 -1.35
C GLU A 176 22.26 21.57 0.09
N PHE A 177 21.31 21.20 0.96
CA PHE A 177 21.36 21.57 2.37
C PHE A 177 22.60 21.02 3.08
N VAL A 178 22.93 19.76 2.83
CA VAL A 178 24.10 19.10 3.43
C VAL A 178 25.40 19.69 2.92
N GLU A 179 25.51 19.96 1.62
CA GLU A 179 26.69 20.59 1.02
C GLU A 179 26.92 22.00 1.57
N GLN A 180 25.85 22.76 1.83
CA GLN A 180 25.95 24.11 2.40
C GLN A 180 26.23 24.11 3.90
N THR A 181 25.79 23.14 4.65
CA THR A 181 25.86 23.14 6.12
C THR A 181 26.98 22.25 6.67
N GLY A 182 27.45 21.28 5.91
CA GLY A 182 28.40 20.26 6.37
C GLY A 182 27.81 19.27 7.38
N ILE A 183 26.49 19.26 7.61
CA ILE A 183 25.86 18.38 8.58
C ILE A 183 25.87 16.94 8.05
N PRO A 184 26.38 15.96 8.83
CA PRO A 184 26.43 14.56 8.40
C PRO A 184 25.04 13.97 8.29
N VAL A 185 24.86 13.07 7.29
CA VAL A 185 23.58 12.37 7.01
C VAL A 185 23.77 10.88 7.12
N GLY A 186 22.96 10.26 8.01
CA GLY A 186 22.71 8.83 8.01
C GLY A 186 21.42 8.50 7.23
N MET A 187 21.37 7.32 6.64
CA MET A 187 20.16 6.82 5.99
C MET A 187 19.53 5.75 6.86
N SER A 188 18.20 5.84 7.07
CA SER A 188 17.45 4.73 7.64
C SER A 188 17.22 3.63 6.60
N GLN A 189 17.10 2.40 7.09
CA GLN A 189 16.75 1.25 6.24
C GLN A 189 15.30 1.30 5.81
#